data_e0b53561e07a83436300a541d91c5c50
#
_entry.id   e0b53561e07a83436300a541d91c5c50
#
_cell.length_a   1.000
_cell.length_b   1.000
_cell.length_c   1.000
_cell.angle_alpha   90.00
_cell.angle_beta   90.00
_cell.angle_gamma   90.00
#
_symmetry.space_group_name_H-M   'P 1'
#
loop_
_entity.id
_entity.type
_entity.pdbx_description
1 polymer ?
#
loop_
_entity_poly.entity_id
_entity_poly.type
_entity_poly.pdbx_seq_one_letter_code
_entity_poly.pdbx_strand_id
1 'polypeptide(L)'
;MTIDEVLVEGEPAVLILEALRSMTVTHDGDGMSTMKGRIGGDSGAALLHALGNITAELTAEDMRSFLPGRTPNRRTEEQREADAFILLADRVDKALTAWRNR
;
A
#
# COMPACT_ATOMS: atom_id res chain seq x y z
N MET A 1 23.23 -0.20 -9.44
CA MET A 1 22.29 -0.55 -8.36
C MET A 1 21.59 -1.87 -8.67
N THR A 2 21.57 -2.78 -7.74
CA THR A 2 20.84 -4.05 -7.88
C THR A 2 19.37 -3.85 -7.54
N ILE A 3 18.52 -4.80 -7.98
CA ILE A 3 17.09 -4.74 -7.67
C ILE A 3 16.82 -4.75 -6.16
N ASP A 4 17.70 -5.40 -5.37
CA ASP A 4 17.54 -5.47 -3.92
C ASP A 4 17.74 -4.13 -3.22
N GLU A 5 18.32 -3.15 -3.90
CA GLU A 5 18.55 -1.80 -3.38
C GLU A 5 17.39 -0.84 -3.70
N VAL A 6 16.40 -1.28 -4.48
CA VAL A 6 15.21 -0.48 -4.77
C VAL A 6 14.31 -0.49 -3.55
N LEU A 7 14.06 0.69 -2.98
CA LEU A 7 13.27 0.85 -1.76
C LEU A 7 11.94 1.52 -2.03
N VAL A 8 10.92 1.08 -1.32
CA VAL A 8 9.61 1.72 -1.25
C VAL A 8 9.23 1.82 0.22
N GLU A 9 8.95 3.01 0.69
CA GLU A 9 8.65 3.26 2.11
C GLU A 9 9.76 2.75 3.05
N GLY A 10 11.01 2.80 2.60
CA GLY A 10 12.17 2.32 3.36
C GLY A 10 12.38 0.82 3.34
N GLU A 11 11.56 0.07 2.62
CA GLU A 11 11.63 -1.38 2.55
C GLU A 11 12.00 -1.85 1.13
N PRO A 12 12.72 -2.98 1.00
CA PRO A 12 13.03 -3.51 -0.33
C PRO A 12 11.76 -3.80 -1.13
N ALA A 13 11.66 -3.20 -2.31
CA ALA A 13 10.49 -3.34 -3.17
C ALA A 13 10.22 -4.81 -3.54
N VAL A 14 11.28 -5.62 -3.69
CA VAL A 14 11.14 -7.04 -4.00
C VAL A 14 10.46 -7.84 -2.89
N LEU A 15 10.70 -7.48 -1.63
CA LEU A 15 10.04 -8.13 -0.49
C LEU A 15 8.55 -7.77 -0.44
N ILE A 16 8.23 -6.50 -0.69
CA ILE A 16 6.83 -6.06 -0.76
C ILE A 16 6.11 -6.78 -1.90
N LEU A 17 6.74 -6.87 -3.07
CA LEU A 17 6.16 -7.54 -4.22
C LEU A 17 5.91 -9.02 -3.94
N GLU A 18 6.86 -9.70 -3.29
CA GLU A 18 6.70 -11.10 -2.89
C GLU A 18 5.49 -11.29 -1.98
N ALA A 19 5.31 -10.40 -1.00
CA ALA A 19 4.16 -10.43 -0.10
C ALA A 19 2.86 -10.18 -0.86
N LEU A 20 2.83 -9.21 -1.77
CA LEU A 20 1.65 -8.90 -2.58
C LEU A 20 1.24 -10.08 -3.47
N ARG A 21 2.21 -10.81 -4.02
CA ARG A 21 1.94 -12.00 -4.84
C ARG A 21 1.34 -13.15 -4.05
N SER A 22 1.50 -13.15 -2.74
CA SER A 22 0.91 -14.16 -1.85
C SER A 22 -0.55 -13.86 -1.50
N MET A 23 -1.07 -12.70 -1.92
CA MET A 23 -2.44 -12.29 -1.64
C MET A 23 -3.41 -12.86 -2.67
N THR A 24 -4.60 -13.24 -2.19
CA THR A 24 -5.69 -13.68 -3.04
C THR A 24 -6.78 -12.61 -3.06
N VAL A 25 -7.25 -12.26 -4.25
CA VAL A 25 -8.34 -11.30 -4.42
C VAL A 25 -9.60 -12.05 -4.84
N THR A 26 -10.67 -11.86 -4.09
CA THR A 26 -11.98 -12.42 -4.40
C THR A 26 -12.93 -11.26 -4.72
N HIS A 27 -13.61 -11.35 -5.84
CA HIS A 27 -14.62 -10.37 -6.23
C HIS A 27 -15.98 -10.80 -5.72
N ASP A 28 -16.56 -9.97 -4.84
CA ASP A 28 -17.88 -10.20 -4.29
C ASP A 28 -18.96 -9.68 -5.25
N GLY A 29 -20.14 -10.27 -5.22
CA GLY A 29 -21.22 -9.92 -6.16
C GLY A 29 -21.83 -8.53 -5.96
N ASP A 30 -21.42 -7.80 -4.92
CA ASP A 30 -21.90 -6.46 -4.57
C ASP A 30 -20.98 -5.33 -5.09
N GLY A 31 -20.00 -5.67 -5.93
CA GLY A 31 -19.02 -4.72 -6.43
C GLY A 31 -17.82 -4.53 -5.54
N MET A 32 -17.77 -5.23 -4.41
CA MET A 32 -16.66 -5.21 -3.48
C MET A 32 -15.64 -6.29 -3.81
N SER A 33 -14.41 -6.10 -3.39
CA SER A 33 -13.36 -7.12 -3.50
C SER A 33 -12.74 -7.34 -2.14
N THR A 34 -12.45 -8.60 -1.84
CA THR A 34 -11.80 -8.99 -0.59
C THR A 34 -10.40 -9.50 -0.88
N MET A 35 -9.41 -8.97 -0.17
CA MET A 35 -8.03 -9.42 -0.27
C MET A 35 -7.69 -10.24 0.98
N LYS A 36 -7.17 -11.44 0.76
CA LYS A 36 -6.72 -12.33 1.84
C LYS A 36 -5.35 -12.90 1.51
N GLY A 37 -4.53 -13.06 2.53
CA GLY A 37 -3.24 -13.71 2.38
C GLY A 37 -2.64 -14.06 3.72
N ARG A 38 -1.78 -15.05 3.70
CA ARG A 38 -0.91 -15.37 4.83
C ARG A 38 0.49 -14.98 4.44
N ILE A 39 1.00 -13.96 5.11
CA ILE A 39 2.33 -13.44 4.87
C ILE A 39 3.14 -13.54 6.15
N GLY A 40 4.39 -13.90 6.01
CA GLY A 40 5.28 -14.02 7.15
C GLY A 40 6.72 -13.74 6.73
N GLY A 41 7.62 -13.83 7.71
CA GLY A 41 9.03 -13.57 7.47
C GLY A 41 9.31 -12.13 7.06
N ASP A 42 10.38 -11.94 6.32
CA ASP A 42 10.86 -10.60 5.93
C ASP A 42 9.90 -9.91 4.97
N SER A 43 9.29 -10.65 4.06
CA SER A 43 8.33 -10.07 3.10
C SER A 43 7.08 -9.57 3.80
N GLY A 44 6.56 -10.33 4.78
CA GLY A 44 5.41 -9.91 5.58
C GLY A 44 5.71 -8.66 6.40
N ALA A 45 6.87 -8.63 7.05
CA ALA A 45 7.30 -7.47 7.83
C ALA A 45 7.45 -6.23 6.96
N ALA A 46 8.06 -6.37 5.78
CA ALA A 46 8.24 -5.27 4.84
C ALA A 46 6.89 -4.72 4.37
N LEU A 47 5.94 -5.61 4.03
CA LEU A 47 4.61 -5.19 3.60
C LEU A 47 3.88 -4.43 4.70
N LEU A 48 3.85 -4.97 5.92
CA LEU A 48 3.14 -4.34 7.03
C LEU A 48 3.74 -2.98 7.41
N HIS A 49 5.06 -2.87 7.40
CA HIS A 49 5.74 -1.60 7.68
C HIS A 49 5.39 -0.55 6.60
N ALA A 50 5.48 -0.92 5.33
CA ALA A 50 5.17 -0.02 4.23
C ALA A 50 3.70 0.41 4.25
N LEU A 51 2.76 -0.52 4.48
CA LEU A 51 1.35 -0.19 4.62
C LEU A 51 1.09 0.75 5.80
N GLY A 52 1.76 0.52 6.93
CA GLY A 52 1.63 1.38 8.10
C GLY A 52 2.03 2.82 7.80
N ASN A 53 3.13 3.01 7.07
CA ASN A 53 3.59 4.33 6.67
C ASN A 53 2.57 5.03 5.76
N ILE A 54 2.02 4.33 4.78
CA ILE A 54 1.03 4.89 3.86
C ILE A 54 -0.28 5.18 4.59
N THR A 55 -0.72 4.28 5.47
CA THR A 55 -1.92 4.50 6.27
C THR A 55 -1.79 5.74 7.13
N ALA A 56 -0.62 5.96 7.74
CA ALA A 56 -0.35 7.16 8.52
C ALA A 56 -0.40 8.43 7.66
N GLU A 57 0.15 8.37 6.45
CA GLU A 57 0.09 9.46 5.47
C GLU A 57 -1.34 9.79 5.09
N LEU A 58 -2.18 8.79 4.81
CA LEU A 58 -3.58 8.99 4.47
C LEU A 58 -4.39 9.51 5.66
N THR A 59 -4.09 9.04 6.86
CA THR A 59 -4.73 9.54 8.09
C THR A 59 -4.43 11.03 8.27
N ALA A 60 -3.18 11.45 8.10
CA ALA A 60 -2.80 12.84 8.20
C ALA A 60 -3.49 13.70 7.13
N GLU A 61 -3.63 13.17 5.91
CA GLU A 61 -4.35 13.83 4.83
C GLU A 61 -5.83 14.02 5.17
N ASP A 62 -6.47 12.95 5.67
CA ASP A 62 -7.88 13.01 6.08
C ASP A 62 -8.10 14.01 7.22
N MET A 63 -7.18 14.07 8.17
CA MET A 63 -7.25 15.05 9.27
C MET A 63 -7.11 16.50 8.80
N ARG A 64 -6.30 16.74 7.79
CA ARG A 64 -6.18 18.08 7.20
C ARG A 64 -7.47 18.56 6.56
N SER A 65 -8.35 17.65 6.15
CA SER A 65 -9.64 18.01 5.56
C SER A 65 -10.65 18.53 6.58
N PHE A 66 -10.36 18.45 7.89
CA PHE A 66 -11.19 19.04 8.95
C PHE A 66 -10.91 20.53 9.19
N LEU A 67 -10.17 21.19 8.33
CA LEU A 67 -9.95 22.63 8.44
C LEU A 67 -11.26 23.41 8.29
N PRO A 68 -11.43 24.56 9.02
CA PRO A 68 -12.64 25.37 8.93
C PRO A 68 -12.99 25.76 7.48
N GLY A 69 -14.25 25.61 7.11
CA GLY A 69 -14.73 25.97 5.79
C GLY A 69 -14.61 24.87 4.73
N ARG A 70 -14.10 23.70 5.08
CA ARG A 70 -13.99 22.57 4.16
C ARG A 70 -14.92 21.44 4.58
N THR A 71 -15.53 20.76 3.60
CA THR A 71 -16.26 19.51 3.85
C THR A 71 -15.24 18.43 4.15
N PRO A 72 -15.31 17.77 5.33
CA PRO A 72 -14.38 16.69 5.65
C PRO A 72 -14.47 15.55 4.64
N ASN A 73 -13.33 15.08 4.16
CA ASN A 73 -13.26 13.84 3.41
C ASN A 73 -13.35 12.69 4.41
N ARG A 74 -14.55 12.09 4.53
CA ARG A 74 -14.81 11.02 5.51
C ARG A 74 -14.55 9.65 4.92
N ARG A 75 -13.28 9.38 4.69
CA ARG A 75 -12.87 8.03 4.34
C ARG A 75 -13.03 7.14 5.58
N THR A 76 -13.69 5.98 5.41
CA THR A 76 -13.75 4.99 6.49
C THR A 76 -12.37 4.36 6.68
N GLU A 77 -12.17 3.70 7.82
CA GLU A 77 -10.94 2.96 8.09
C GLU A 77 -10.69 1.89 7.00
N GLU A 78 -11.74 1.17 6.63
CA GLU A 78 -11.66 0.16 5.57
C GLU A 78 -11.29 0.75 4.22
N GLN A 79 -11.85 1.91 3.87
CA GLN A 79 -11.52 2.62 2.66
C GLN A 79 -10.06 3.09 2.68
N ARG A 80 -9.58 3.55 3.84
CA ARG A 80 -8.19 3.97 4.00
C ARG A 80 -7.23 2.81 3.82
N GLU A 81 -7.55 1.64 4.39
CA GLU A 81 -6.73 0.45 4.20
C GLU A 81 -6.69 0.01 2.74
N ALA A 82 -7.83 0.01 2.05
CA ALA A 82 -7.90 -0.33 0.64
C ALA A 82 -7.08 0.64 -0.21
N ASP A 83 -7.20 1.94 0.06
CA ASP A 83 -6.44 2.96 -0.65
C ASP A 83 -4.94 2.84 -0.39
N ALA A 84 -4.55 2.45 0.84
CA ALA A 84 -3.16 2.21 1.17
C ALA A 84 -2.56 1.07 0.35
N PHE A 85 -3.29 -0.02 0.15
CA PHE A 85 -2.86 -1.14 -0.71
C PHE A 85 -2.68 -0.69 -2.16
N ILE A 86 -3.64 0.07 -2.69
CA ILE A 86 -3.58 0.58 -4.05
C ILE A 86 -2.36 1.48 -4.26
N LEU A 87 -2.14 2.40 -3.33
CA LEU A 87 -0.98 3.30 -3.37
C LEU A 87 0.33 2.53 -3.26
N LEU A 88 0.40 1.54 -2.39
CA LEU A 88 1.60 0.73 -2.23
C LEU A 88 1.93 -0.03 -3.50
N ALA A 89 0.94 -0.69 -4.10
CA ALA A 89 1.12 -1.42 -5.35
C ALA A 89 1.61 -0.49 -6.47
N ASP A 90 1.04 0.71 -6.56
CA ASP A 90 1.45 1.71 -7.54
C ASP A 90 2.90 2.18 -7.31
N ARG A 91 3.27 2.45 -6.06
CA ARG A 91 4.64 2.87 -5.71
C ARG A 91 5.67 1.78 -6.00
N VAL A 92 5.34 0.53 -5.72
CA VAL A 92 6.22 -0.61 -6.04
C VAL A 92 6.40 -0.73 -7.55
N ASP A 93 5.30 -0.67 -8.30
CA ASP A 93 5.34 -0.74 -9.77
C ASP A 93 6.19 0.37 -10.37
N LYS A 94 5.99 1.61 -9.92
CA LYS A 94 6.76 2.76 -10.39
C LYS A 94 8.24 2.64 -10.06
N ALA A 95 8.57 2.20 -8.86
CA ALA A 95 9.96 2.03 -8.43
C ALA A 95 10.70 0.97 -9.25
N LEU A 96 10.05 -0.18 -9.47
CA LEU A 96 10.63 -1.26 -10.26
C LEU A 96 10.73 -0.90 -11.74
N THR A 97 9.75 -0.18 -12.28
CA THR A 97 9.78 0.31 -13.66
C THR A 97 10.93 1.30 -13.85
N ALA A 98 11.10 2.23 -12.94
CA ALA A 98 12.21 3.19 -12.98
C ALA A 98 13.57 2.48 -12.92
N TRP A 99 13.70 1.46 -12.09
CA TRP A 99 14.92 0.66 -12.01
C TRP A 99 15.20 -0.07 -13.33
N ARG A 100 14.16 -0.66 -13.94
CA ARG A 100 14.26 -1.42 -15.18
C ARG A 100 14.65 -0.54 -16.38
N ASN A 101 14.24 0.72 -16.37
CA ASN A 101 14.43 1.66 -17.46
C ASN A 101 15.69 2.54 -17.32
N ARG A 102 16.64 2.10 -16.56
CA ARG A 102 17.92 2.82 -16.40
C ARG A 102 18.80 2.70 -17.61
#